data_6639912c28323b35b1c526ce313fc6e6
#
_entry.id   6639912c28323b35b1c526ce313fc6e6
#
_cell.length_a   1.000
_cell.length_b   1.000
_cell.length_c   1.000
_cell.angle_alpha   90.00
_cell.angle_beta   90.00
_cell.angle_gamma   90.00
#
_symmetry.space_group_name_H-M   'P 1'
#
loop_
_entity.id
_entity.type
_entity.pdbx_description
1 polymer ?
#
loop_
_entity_poly.entity_id
_entity_poly.type
_entity_poly.pdbx_seq_one_letter_code
_entity_poly.pdbx_strand_id
1 'polypeptide(L)'
;MAELLECRNLTKKFGSKYALDNVSLTLGRGRIVGLLGPNGSGKSTLIKTINGLLTPTQGEVLINGELPGVESKRIISYLPERTYLNDWMKVRDIIEFFADFYDDFSTDKAYEMLERLHIDPKDRLKTLSKGTKEKVQLILVMSREADLYILDEPIGGVDPASRDYILETILTNYNENATLLISTHLITDIEKILDDIIFLKDGKVVVSGSAEAIREEQGCSIDAYFREVFRC
;
A
#
# COMPACT_ATOMS: atom_id res chain seq x y z
N MET A 1 11.62 -20.54 0.64
CA MET A 1 10.61 -19.97 1.58
C MET A 1 9.33 -19.81 0.79
N ALA A 2 8.16 -20.03 1.39
CA ALA A 2 6.90 -19.84 0.68
C ALA A 2 6.71 -18.32 0.40
N GLU A 3 6.26 -18.01 -0.83
CA GLU A 3 5.95 -16.64 -1.23
C GLU A 3 4.74 -16.13 -0.44
N LEU A 4 4.78 -14.86 0.01
CA LEU A 4 3.67 -14.23 0.72
C LEU A 4 2.54 -13.84 -0.25
N LEU A 5 2.91 -13.28 -1.40
CA LEU A 5 2.00 -12.88 -2.47
C LEU A 5 2.52 -13.38 -3.80
N GLU A 6 1.64 -13.96 -4.61
CA GLU A 6 1.94 -14.37 -5.97
C GLU A 6 0.79 -13.95 -6.91
N CYS A 7 1.15 -13.29 -8.00
CA CYS A 7 0.25 -13.02 -9.11
C CYS A 7 0.71 -13.86 -10.30
N ARG A 8 -0.18 -14.66 -10.88
CA ARG A 8 0.09 -15.54 -12.02
C ARG A 8 -0.72 -15.13 -13.24
N ASN A 9 -0.04 -14.61 -14.26
CA ASN A 9 -0.63 -14.21 -15.55
C ASN A 9 -1.90 -13.34 -15.38
N LEU A 10 -1.86 -12.43 -14.41
CA LEU A 10 -3.01 -11.66 -13.97
C LEU A 10 -3.43 -10.65 -15.02
N THR A 11 -4.65 -10.77 -15.51
CA THR A 11 -5.24 -9.87 -16.51
C THR A 11 -6.55 -9.30 -15.99
N LYS A 12 -6.72 -7.98 -16.10
CA LYS A 12 -7.96 -7.29 -15.79
C LYS A 12 -8.37 -6.36 -16.92
N LYS A 13 -9.59 -6.57 -17.44
CA LYS A 13 -10.21 -5.72 -18.46
C LYS A 13 -11.41 -4.96 -17.90
N PHE A 14 -11.59 -3.74 -18.39
CA PHE A 14 -12.81 -2.96 -18.26
C PHE A 14 -13.31 -2.64 -19.67
N GLY A 15 -14.36 -3.36 -20.11
CA GLY A 15 -14.76 -3.35 -21.50
C GLY A 15 -13.64 -3.85 -22.42
N SER A 16 -13.23 -3.04 -23.40
CA SER A 16 -12.12 -3.36 -24.32
C SER A 16 -10.74 -2.97 -23.78
N LYS A 17 -10.66 -2.17 -22.70
CA LYS A 17 -9.39 -1.65 -22.17
C LYS A 17 -8.77 -2.64 -21.18
N TYR A 18 -7.51 -2.98 -21.39
CA TYR A 18 -6.68 -3.68 -20.40
C TYR A 18 -6.22 -2.70 -19.34
N ALA A 19 -6.53 -2.98 -18.08
CA ALA A 19 -5.99 -2.28 -16.92
C ALA A 19 -4.80 -3.05 -16.32
N LEU A 20 -4.81 -4.39 -16.47
CA LEU A 20 -3.68 -5.28 -16.24
C LEU A 20 -3.60 -6.24 -17.41
N ASP A 21 -2.41 -6.52 -17.90
CA ASP A 21 -2.16 -7.37 -19.06
C ASP A 21 -1.02 -8.34 -18.76
N ASN A 22 -1.41 -9.58 -18.41
CA ASN A 22 -0.49 -10.69 -18.14
C ASN A 22 0.57 -10.37 -17.05
N VAL A 23 0.14 -9.77 -15.94
CA VAL A 23 1.03 -9.42 -14.81
C VAL A 23 1.37 -10.68 -14.02
N SER A 24 2.67 -10.99 -13.92
CA SER A 24 3.20 -12.03 -13.02
C SER A 24 4.25 -11.39 -12.12
N LEU A 25 4.09 -11.58 -10.80
CA LEU A 25 5.02 -11.09 -9.79
C LEU A 25 4.91 -11.92 -8.51
N THR A 26 5.96 -11.90 -7.71
CA THR A 26 6.01 -12.54 -6.38
C THR A 26 6.57 -11.56 -5.36
N LEU A 27 6.04 -11.61 -4.13
CA LEU A 27 6.59 -10.89 -2.98
C LEU A 27 6.94 -11.89 -1.89
N GLY A 28 8.19 -11.86 -1.43
CA GLY A 28 8.65 -12.56 -0.24
C GLY A 28 8.24 -11.83 1.04
N ARG A 29 8.61 -12.38 2.20
CA ARG A 29 8.37 -11.77 3.52
C ARG A 29 9.51 -10.83 3.92
N GLY A 30 9.19 -9.84 4.78
CA GLY A 30 10.17 -8.93 5.37
C GLY A 30 10.82 -7.98 4.37
N ARG A 31 10.06 -7.46 3.39
CA ARG A 31 10.57 -6.57 2.34
C ARG A 31 9.71 -5.32 2.20
N ILE A 32 10.35 -4.20 1.95
CA ILE A 32 9.68 -2.97 1.52
C ILE A 32 9.73 -2.89 -0.01
N VAL A 33 8.57 -3.01 -0.64
CA VAL A 33 8.44 -3.10 -2.10
C VAL A 33 7.74 -1.88 -2.66
N GLY A 34 8.38 -1.19 -3.60
CA GLY A 34 7.79 -0.07 -4.34
C GLY A 34 7.06 -0.53 -5.59
N LEU A 35 5.74 -0.33 -5.66
CA LEU A 35 4.94 -0.46 -6.88
C LEU A 35 4.87 0.91 -7.57
N LEU A 36 5.74 1.12 -8.54
CA LEU A 36 6.03 2.41 -9.14
C LEU A 36 5.47 2.51 -10.56
N GLY A 37 4.88 3.65 -10.89
CA GLY A 37 4.32 3.87 -12.22
C GLY A 37 3.51 5.17 -12.29
N PRO A 38 3.32 5.73 -13.48
CA PRO A 38 2.51 6.94 -13.66
C PRO A 38 1.04 6.69 -13.33
N ASN A 39 0.27 7.76 -13.22
CA ASN A 39 -1.17 7.67 -13.05
C ASN A 39 -1.80 6.93 -14.25
N GLY A 40 -2.69 5.99 -13.95
CA GLY A 40 -3.32 5.16 -14.97
C GLY A 40 -2.51 3.93 -15.42
N SER A 41 -1.32 3.67 -14.88
CA SER A 41 -0.51 2.49 -15.23
C SER A 41 -1.10 1.15 -14.75
N GLY A 42 -2.08 1.17 -13.84
CA GLY A 42 -2.74 -0.04 -13.33
C GLY A 42 -2.47 -0.36 -11.86
N LYS A 43 -1.69 0.44 -11.12
CA LYS A 43 -1.31 0.22 -9.70
C LYS A 43 -2.52 -0.06 -8.80
N SER A 44 -3.48 0.87 -8.74
CA SER A 44 -4.67 0.70 -7.90
C SER A 44 -5.58 -0.46 -8.38
N THR A 45 -5.54 -0.80 -9.67
CA THR A 45 -6.24 -2.00 -10.18
C THR A 45 -5.58 -3.28 -9.67
N LEU A 46 -4.26 -3.35 -9.72
CA LEU A 46 -3.49 -4.48 -9.18
C LEU A 46 -3.75 -4.63 -7.68
N ILE A 47 -3.60 -3.55 -6.91
CA ILE A 47 -3.85 -3.53 -5.46
C ILE A 47 -5.27 -3.99 -5.13
N LYS A 48 -6.30 -3.48 -5.82
CA LYS A 48 -7.68 -3.90 -5.60
C LYS A 48 -7.92 -5.37 -5.95
N THR A 49 -7.22 -5.89 -6.95
CA THR A 49 -7.30 -7.31 -7.31
C THR A 49 -6.63 -8.18 -6.25
N ILE A 50 -5.47 -7.78 -5.73
CA ILE A 50 -4.79 -8.45 -4.61
C ILE A 50 -5.69 -8.51 -3.37
N ASN A 51 -6.39 -7.41 -3.05
CA ASN A 51 -7.31 -7.34 -1.92
C ASN A 51 -8.66 -8.06 -2.16
N GLY A 52 -8.85 -8.70 -3.33
CA GLY A 52 -10.12 -9.36 -3.68
C GLY A 52 -11.29 -8.40 -3.90
N LEU A 53 -11.02 -7.09 -4.06
CA LEU A 53 -12.02 -6.05 -4.36
C LEU A 53 -12.39 -6.03 -5.84
N LEU A 54 -11.55 -6.61 -6.69
CA LEU A 54 -11.77 -6.80 -8.12
C LEU A 54 -11.46 -8.24 -8.50
N THR A 55 -12.37 -8.88 -9.20
CA THR A 55 -12.13 -10.20 -9.79
C THR A 55 -11.28 -10.05 -11.04
N PRO A 56 -10.18 -10.80 -11.22
CA PRO A 56 -9.40 -10.79 -12.45
C PRO A 56 -10.24 -11.32 -13.63
N THR A 57 -9.90 -10.91 -14.85
CA THR A 57 -10.49 -11.47 -16.08
C THR A 57 -9.83 -12.81 -16.44
N GLN A 58 -8.50 -12.92 -16.18
CA GLN A 58 -7.71 -14.15 -16.35
C GLN A 58 -6.58 -14.15 -15.32
N GLY A 59 -6.03 -15.33 -15.06
CA GLY A 59 -4.97 -15.51 -14.06
C GLY A 59 -5.51 -15.52 -12.65
N GLU A 60 -4.63 -15.56 -11.68
CA GLU A 60 -4.97 -15.65 -10.26
C GLU A 60 -4.01 -14.86 -9.38
N VAL A 61 -4.49 -14.54 -8.18
CA VAL A 61 -3.70 -14.02 -7.07
C VAL A 61 -3.69 -15.06 -5.98
N LEU A 62 -2.54 -15.34 -5.39
CA LEU A 62 -2.40 -16.21 -4.23
C LEU A 62 -1.74 -15.43 -3.09
N ILE A 63 -2.28 -15.56 -1.89
CA ILE A 63 -1.75 -14.97 -0.65
C ILE A 63 -1.54 -16.12 0.31
N ASN A 64 -0.29 -16.34 0.74
CA ASN A 64 0.11 -17.57 1.44
C ASN A 64 -0.31 -18.85 0.70
N GLY A 65 -0.33 -18.83 -0.65
CA GLY A 65 -0.73 -19.97 -1.47
C GLY A 65 -2.24 -20.15 -1.66
N GLU A 66 -3.07 -19.28 -1.09
CA GLU A 66 -4.54 -19.35 -1.18
C GLU A 66 -5.12 -18.16 -1.93
N LEU A 67 -6.29 -18.36 -2.56
CA LEU A 67 -7.01 -17.27 -3.22
C LEU A 67 -7.46 -16.20 -2.21
N PRO A 68 -7.59 -14.93 -2.61
CA PRO A 68 -8.09 -13.85 -1.75
C PRO A 68 -9.45 -14.20 -1.15
N GLY A 69 -9.53 -14.18 0.19
CA GLY A 69 -10.72 -14.56 0.94
C GLY A 69 -10.71 -14.00 2.36
N VAL A 70 -11.42 -14.65 3.26
CA VAL A 70 -11.48 -14.24 4.67
C VAL A 70 -10.09 -14.32 5.31
N GLU A 71 -9.38 -15.43 5.10
CA GLU A 71 -8.06 -15.66 5.70
C GLU A 71 -7.02 -14.63 5.20
N SER A 72 -7.01 -14.31 3.92
CA SER A 72 -6.09 -13.28 3.41
C SER A 72 -6.38 -11.89 4.01
N LYS A 73 -7.65 -11.56 4.31
CA LYS A 73 -8.01 -10.28 4.94
C LYS A 73 -7.56 -10.19 6.40
N ARG A 74 -7.36 -11.31 7.07
CA ARG A 74 -6.82 -11.34 8.44
C ARG A 74 -5.36 -10.89 8.47
N ILE A 75 -4.59 -11.21 7.44
CA ILE A 75 -3.15 -10.95 7.37
C ILE A 75 -2.79 -9.73 6.51
N ILE A 76 -3.75 -9.09 5.83
CA ILE A 76 -3.54 -7.88 5.05
C ILE A 76 -4.08 -6.67 5.78
N SER A 77 -3.26 -5.62 5.90
CA SER A 77 -3.69 -4.29 6.27
C SER A 77 -3.62 -3.36 5.04
N TYR A 78 -4.75 -2.79 4.64
CA TYR A 78 -4.87 -2.04 3.39
C TYR A 78 -5.24 -0.58 3.61
N LEU A 79 -4.39 0.33 3.10
CA LEU A 79 -4.66 1.77 3.00
C LEU A 79 -5.06 2.12 1.55
N PRO A 80 -6.31 2.40 1.24
CA PRO A 80 -6.71 2.85 -0.08
C PRO A 80 -6.39 4.34 -0.29
N GLU A 81 -6.18 4.74 -1.55
CA GLU A 81 -5.94 6.12 -1.98
C GLU A 81 -7.00 7.12 -1.47
N ARG A 82 -8.25 6.67 -1.33
CA ARG A 82 -9.37 7.51 -0.88
C ARG A 82 -9.88 7.03 0.46
N THR A 83 -10.21 8.00 1.33
CA THR A 83 -10.83 7.67 2.61
C THR A 83 -12.20 7.02 2.42
N TYR A 84 -12.47 5.96 3.19
CA TYR A 84 -13.73 5.22 3.22
C TYR A 84 -14.45 5.34 4.56
N LEU A 85 -13.88 6.13 5.48
CA LEU A 85 -14.39 6.25 6.83
C LEU A 85 -15.69 7.04 6.85
N ASN A 86 -16.63 6.61 7.70
CA ASN A 86 -17.93 7.24 7.84
C ASN A 86 -17.84 8.58 8.60
N ASP A 87 -18.19 9.67 7.96
CA ASP A 87 -18.05 11.05 8.46
C ASP A 87 -18.81 11.32 9.78
N TRP A 88 -19.86 10.56 10.08
CA TRP A 88 -20.66 10.75 11.31
C TRP A 88 -20.01 10.12 12.56
N MET A 89 -19.09 9.19 12.40
CA MET A 89 -18.40 8.52 13.51
C MET A 89 -17.39 9.44 14.19
N LYS A 90 -17.14 9.23 15.47
CA LYS A 90 -15.98 9.79 16.16
C LYS A 90 -14.76 8.93 15.93
N VAL A 91 -13.59 9.52 16.09
CA VAL A 91 -12.31 8.80 15.92
C VAL A 91 -12.24 7.59 16.85
N ARG A 92 -12.60 7.74 18.13
CA ARG A 92 -12.64 6.62 19.09
C ARG A 92 -13.59 5.51 18.67
N ASP A 93 -14.78 5.86 18.16
CA ASP A 93 -15.81 4.87 17.79
C ASP A 93 -15.30 4.00 16.60
N ILE A 94 -14.47 4.58 15.73
CA ILE A 94 -13.83 3.84 14.63
C ILE A 94 -12.71 2.94 15.15
N ILE A 95 -11.91 3.40 16.11
CA ILE A 95 -10.87 2.58 16.75
C ILE A 95 -11.51 1.38 17.44
N GLU A 96 -12.57 1.58 18.23
CA GLU A 96 -13.33 0.52 18.88
C GLU A 96 -13.89 -0.47 17.83
N PHE A 97 -14.45 0.04 16.72
CA PHE A 97 -14.96 -0.81 15.63
C PHE A 97 -13.84 -1.66 14.99
N PHE A 98 -12.63 -1.11 14.78
CA PHE A 98 -11.51 -1.87 14.26
C PHE A 98 -11.01 -2.92 15.24
N ALA A 99 -10.97 -2.59 16.54
CA ALA A 99 -10.59 -3.53 17.61
C ALA A 99 -11.59 -4.70 17.74
N ASP A 100 -12.88 -4.44 17.55
CA ASP A 100 -13.91 -5.49 17.54
C ASP A 100 -13.83 -6.38 16.27
N PHE A 101 -13.35 -5.83 15.15
CA PHE A 101 -13.34 -6.53 13.87
C PHE A 101 -12.05 -7.29 13.57
N TYR A 102 -10.90 -6.79 14.05
CA TYR A 102 -9.58 -7.35 13.80
C TYR A 102 -8.91 -7.78 15.10
N ASP A 103 -8.70 -9.08 15.28
CA ASP A 103 -8.04 -9.66 16.46
C ASP A 103 -6.59 -9.16 16.64
N ASP A 104 -5.94 -8.72 15.53
CA ASP A 104 -4.57 -8.22 15.47
C ASP A 104 -4.46 -6.69 15.61
N PHE A 105 -5.57 -6.00 15.97
CA PHE A 105 -5.56 -4.54 16.10
C PHE A 105 -5.12 -4.10 17.50
N SER A 106 -4.09 -3.27 17.56
CA SER A 106 -3.57 -2.68 18.79
C SER A 106 -4.21 -1.32 19.09
N THR A 107 -5.12 -1.30 20.02
CA THR A 107 -5.79 -0.07 20.50
C THR A 107 -4.79 0.90 21.12
N ASP A 108 -3.83 0.41 21.91
CA ASP A 108 -2.81 1.23 22.56
C ASP A 108 -1.95 1.97 21.53
N LYS A 109 -1.50 1.26 20.49
CA LYS A 109 -0.74 1.82 19.38
C LYS A 109 -1.54 2.89 18.61
N ALA A 110 -2.85 2.66 18.40
CA ALA A 110 -3.73 3.65 17.79
C ALA A 110 -3.81 4.94 18.60
N TYR A 111 -4.02 4.85 19.91
CA TYR A 111 -4.10 6.01 20.78
C TYR A 111 -2.77 6.73 20.93
N GLU A 112 -1.63 6.02 20.98
CA GLU A 112 -0.30 6.61 20.98
C GLU A 112 -0.06 7.45 19.72
N MET A 113 -0.42 6.94 18.54
CA MET A 113 -0.31 7.68 17.28
C MET A 113 -1.26 8.89 17.23
N LEU A 114 -2.49 8.78 17.78
CA LEU A 114 -3.40 9.94 17.88
C LEU A 114 -2.79 11.06 18.74
N GLU A 115 -2.19 10.71 19.88
CA GLU A 115 -1.57 11.67 20.79
C GLU A 115 -0.40 12.39 20.09
N ARG A 116 0.50 11.65 19.44
CA ARG A 116 1.61 12.21 18.65
C ARG A 116 1.15 13.17 17.55
N LEU A 117 -0.02 12.90 16.96
CA LEU A 117 -0.62 13.70 15.89
C LEU A 117 -1.53 14.84 16.39
N HIS A 118 -1.72 14.96 17.71
CA HIS A 118 -2.64 15.90 18.32
C HIS A 118 -4.08 15.79 17.79
N ILE A 119 -4.57 14.56 17.59
CA ILE A 119 -5.93 14.28 17.13
C ILE A 119 -6.76 13.87 18.34
N ASP A 120 -7.84 14.63 18.66
CA ASP A 120 -8.73 14.28 19.76
C ASP A 120 -9.63 13.07 19.37
N PRO A 121 -9.58 11.97 20.13
CA PRO A 121 -10.45 10.81 19.90
C PRO A 121 -11.97 11.13 19.93
N LYS A 122 -12.36 12.24 20.54
CA LYS A 122 -13.77 12.68 20.63
C LYS A 122 -14.25 13.41 19.38
N ASP A 123 -13.33 13.84 18.51
CA ASP A 123 -13.68 14.54 17.29
C ASP A 123 -14.46 13.64 16.33
N ARG A 124 -15.42 14.23 15.63
CA ARG A 124 -16.13 13.56 14.54
C ARG A 124 -15.35 13.71 13.25
N LEU A 125 -15.28 12.67 12.43
CA LEU A 125 -14.58 12.72 11.15
C LEU A 125 -15.06 13.87 10.27
N LYS A 126 -16.37 14.19 10.25
CA LYS A 126 -16.91 15.31 9.46
C LYS A 126 -16.30 16.68 9.80
N THR A 127 -15.78 16.84 11.02
CA THR A 127 -15.18 18.11 11.49
C THR A 127 -13.69 18.20 11.20
N LEU A 128 -13.05 17.07 10.84
CA LEU A 128 -11.62 17.00 10.55
C LEU A 128 -11.32 17.46 9.12
N SER A 129 -10.15 18.06 8.95
CA SER A 129 -9.62 18.36 7.61
C SER A 129 -9.40 17.07 6.81
N LYS A 130 -9.31 17.19 5.47
CA LYS A 130 -8.98 16.03 4.60
C LYS A 130 -7.69 15.35 5.05
N GLY A 131 -6.61 16.10 5.27
CA GLY A 131 -5.34 15.54 5.71
C GLY A 131 -5.40 14.88 7.08
N THR A 132 -6.21 15.40 8.02
CA THR A 132 -6.40 14.75 9.32
C THR A 132 -7.17 13.44 9.19
N LYS A 133 -8.18 13.35 8.31
CA LYS A 133 -8.88 12.09 8.01
C LYS A 133 -7.94 11.03 7.43
N GLU A 134 -7.05 11.44 6.51
CA GLU A 134 -6.03 10.56 5.93
C GLU A 134 -5.06 10.03 7.01
N LYS A 135 -4.66 10.89 7.95
CA LYS A 135 -3.86 10.49 9.11
C LYS A 135 -4.60 9.48 10.02
N VAL A 136 -5.88 9.71 10.32
CA VAL A 136 -6.70 8.75 11.08
C VAL A 136 -6.77 7.41 10.35
N GLN A 137 -6.95 7.41 9.03
CA GLN A 137 -7.00 6.18 8.24
C GLN A 137 -5.64 5.44 8.25
N LEU A 138 -4.53 6.18 8.18
CA LEU A 138 -3.19 5.61 8.31
C LEU A 138 -2.99 4.96 9.70
N ILE A 139 -3.40 5.65 10.77
CA ILE A 139 -3.35 5.11 12.13
C ILE A 139 -4.06 3.77 12.21
N LEU A 140 -5.28 3.66 11.69
CA LEU A 140 -6.05 2.42 11.71
C LEU A 140 -5.32 1.28 11.00
N VAL A 141 -4.71 1.57 9.85
CA VAL A 141 -3.96 0.58 9.08
C VAL A 141 -2.68 0.15 9.79
N MET A 142 -1.92 1.12 10.34
CA MET A 142 -0.64 0.84 11.01
C MET A 142 -0.80 0.28 12.43
N SER A 143 -2.00 0.32 13.00
CA SER A 143 -2.30 -0.27 14.32
C SER A 143 -2.61 -1.77 14.25
N ARG A 144 -2.63 -2.37 13.06
CA ARG A 144 -2.73 -3.81 12.88
C ARG A 144 -1.34 -4.47 12.90
N GLU A 145 -1.28 -5.74 13.34
CA GLU A 145 -0.08 -6.60 13.28
C GLU A 145 -0.17 -7.53 12.07
N ALA A 146 -0.24 -6.94 10.86
CA ALA A 146 -0.44 -7.66 9.61
C ALA A 146 0.86 -8.27 9.07
N ASP A 147 0.76 -9.34 8.26
CA ASP A 147 1.88 -9.90 7.49
C ASP A 147 2.18 -9.11 6.22
N LEU A 148 1.15 -8.46 5.65
CA LEU A 148 1.23 -7.67 4.43
C LEU A 148 0.50 -6.34 4.60
N TYR A 149 1.25 -5.26 4.55
CA TYR A 149 0.69 -3.91 4.46
C TYR A 149 0.69 -3.48 2.99
N ILE A 150 -0.47 -3.02 2.50
CA ILE A 150 -0.63 -2.50 1.15
C ILE A 150 -1.08 -1.05 1.25
N LEU A 151 -0.22 -0.11 0.83
CA LEU A 151 -0.47 1.31 0.91
C LEU A 151 -0.59 1.92 -0.50
N ASP A 152 -1.80 2.34 -0.86
CA ASP A 152 -2.08 2.91 -2.19
C ASP A 152 -1.97 4.44 -2.14
N GLU A 153 -0.87 4.99 -2.69
CA GLU A 153 -0.53 6.42 -2.74
C GLU A 153 -0.55 7.10 -1.34
N PRO A 154 0.13 6.54 -0.31
CA PRO A 154 0.02 7.04 1.08
C PRO A 154 0.50 8.48 1.27
N ILE A 155 1.36 8.99 0.40
CA ILE A 155 1.91 10.35 0.41
C ILE A 155 1.39 11.20 -0.75
N GLY A 156 0.42 10.67 -1.51
CA GLY A 156 -0.17 11.36 -2.66
C GLY A 156 -1.02 12.57 -2.23
N GLY A 157 -0.79 13.73 -2.85
CA GLY A 157 -1.56 14.95 -2.56
C GLY A 157 -1.30 15.58 -1.19
N VAL A 158 -0.26 15.14 -0.49
CA VAL A 158 0.18 15.67 0.81
C VAL A 158 1.32 16.65 0.60
N ASP A 159 1.40 17.70 1.43
CA ASP A 159 2.51 18.66 1.39
C ASP A 159 3.85 17.98 1.80
N PRO A 160 5.00 18.51 1.32
CA PRO A 160 6.31 17.85 1.54
C PRO A 160 6.64 17.60 3.01
N ALA A 161 6.36 18.54 3.92
CA ALA A 161 6.67 18.39 5.34
C ALA A 161 5.83 17.27 5.99
N SER A 162 4.58 17.11 5.56
CA SER A 162 3.70 16.03 6.03
C SER A 162 4.08 14.66 5.45
N ARG A 163 4.77 14.59 4.28
CA ARG A 163 5.22 13.31 3.69
C ARG A 163 6.27 12.62 4.55
N ASP A 164 7.29 13.35 5.00
CA ASP A 164 8.34 12.82 5.87
C ASP A 164 7.73 12.21 7.13
N TYR A 165 6.77 12.91 7.73
CA TYR A 165 6.06 12.43 8.90
C TYR A 165 5.24 11.15 8.63
N ILE A 166 4.54 11.08 7.49
CA ILE A 166 3.77 9.88 7.12
C ILE A 166 4.72 8.69 6.92
N LEU A 167 5.84 8.89 6.22
CA LEU A 167 6.84 7.83 6.00
C LEU A 167 7.47 7.38 7.32
N GLU A 168 7.83 8.29 8.21
CA GLU A 168 8.32 7.97 9.55
C GLU A 168 7.26 7.14 10.33
N THR A 169 5.99 7.57 10.30
CA THR A 169 4.90 6.84 10.94
C THR A 169 4.75 5.43 10.38
N ILE A 170 4.86 5.23 9.07
CA ILE A 170 4.82 3.92 8.44
C ILE A 170 5.99 3.06 8.92
N LEU A 171 7.21 3.57 8.81
CA LEU A 171 8.44 2.83 9.10
C LEU A 171 8.61 2.46 10.59
N THR A 172 8.11 3.29 11.50
CA THR A 172 8.20 3.03 12.94
C THR A 172 7.08 2.14 13.47
N ASN A 173 6.03 1.92 12.68
CA ASN A 173 4.82 1.23 13.16
C ASN A 173 4.45 -0.05 12.39
N TYR A 174 5.16 -0.45 11.35
CA TYR A 174 4.94 -1.76 10.73
C TYR A 174 5.76 -2.85 11.46
N ASN A 175 5.34 -4.11 11.35
CA ASN A 175 6.10 -5.24 11.85
C ASN A 175 7.27 -5.53 10.90
N GLU A 176 8.51 -5.52 11.39
CA GLU A 176 9.73 -5.74 10.58
C GLU A 176 9.75 -7.09 9.83
N ASN A 177 9.01 -8.08 10.31
CA ASN A 177 8.86 -9.37 9.60
C ASN A 177 7.78 -9.34 8.52
N ALA A 178 6.94 -8.29 8.49
CA ALA A 178 5.91 -8.11 7.49
C ALA A 178 6.48 -7.56 6.18
N THR A 179 5.73 -7.72 5.11
CA THR A 179 6.04 -7.10 3.82
C THR A 179 5.20 -5.84 3.65
N LEU A 180 5.83 -4.78 3.17
CA LEU A 180 5.19 -3.50 2.92
C LEU A 180 5.20 -3.22 1.42
N LEU A 181 4.02 -3.18 0.79
CA LEU A 181 3.84 -2.80 -0.62
C LEU A 181 3.33 -1.36 -0.69
N ILE A 182 4.15 -0.45 -1.17
CA ILE A 182 3.81 0.97 -1.32
C ILE A 182 3.63 1.28 -2.80
N SER A 183 2.44 1.72 -3.21
CA SER A 183 2.26 2.29 -4.53
C SER A 183 2.47 3.80 -4.51
N THR A 184 3.23 4.31 -5.46
CA THR A 184 3.37 5.76 -5.64
C THR A 184 3.94 6.13 -7.02
N HIS A 185 3.77 7.39 -7.37
CA HIS A 185 4.48 8.05 -8.47
C HIS A 185 5.55 9.04 -7.96
N LEU A 186 5.66 9.23 -6.63
CA LEU A 186 6.62 10.12 -5.93
C LEU A 186 7.84 9.33 -5.46
N ILE A 187 8.67 8.88 -6.42
CA ILE A 187 9.75 7.92 -6.18
C ILE A 187 10.86 8.51 -5.32
N THR A 188 11.24 9.76 -5.57
CA THR A 188 12.31 10.46 -4.85
C THR A 188 12.11 10.42 -3.33
N ASP A 189 10.85 10.45 -2.87
CA ASP A 189 10.52 10.48 -1.45
C ASP A 189 10.72 9.12 -0.76
N ILE A 190 10.56 8.00 -1.52
CA ILE A 190 10.60 6.65 -0.94
C ILE A 190 11.77 5.78 -1.40
N GLU A 191 12.51 6.14 -2.45
CA GLU A 191 13.52 5.24 -3.07
C GLU A 191 14.61 4.74 -2.11
N LYS A 192 14.87 5.49 -1.02
CA LYS A 192 15.90 5.16 -0.03
C LYS A 192 15.50 4.03 0.91
N ILE A 193 14.20 3.81 1.06
CA ILE A 193 13.66 2.79 1.98
C ILE A 193 13.26 1.50 1.27
N LEU A 194 13.32 1.47 -0.08
CA LEU A 194 12.89 0.32 -0.87
C LEU A 194 13.96 -0.76 -0.93
N ASP A 195 13.58 -1.99 -0.59
CA ASP A 195 14.35 -3.20 -0.85
C ASP A 195 14.16 -3.69 -2.29
N ASP A 196 12.93 -3.71 -2.77
CA ASP A 196 12.57 -4.16 -4.12
C ASP A 196 11.69 -3.14 -4.82
N ILE A 197 11.72 -3.16 -6.14
CA ILE A 197 10.88 -2.31 -6.98
C ILE A 197 10.14 -3.11 -8.05
N ILE A 198 8.97 -2.62 -8.41
CA ILE A 198 8.16 -3.09 -9.53
C ILE A 198 7.72 -1.87 -10.33
N PHE A 199 8.14 -1.76 -11.59
CA PHE A 199 7.66 -0.73 -12.50
C PHE A 199 6.47 -1.25 -13.29
N LEU A 200 5.33 -0.58 -13.16
CA LEU A 200 4.11 -0.91 -13.88
C LEU A 200 3.83 0.15 -14.96
N LYS A 201 3.81 -0.27 -16.23
CA LYS A 201 3.54 0.57 -17.41
C LYS A 201 2.43 -0.06 -18.24
N ASP A 202 1.34 0.70 -18.50
CA ASP A 202 0.22 0.26 -19.35
C ASP A 202 -0.32 -1.14 -18.97
N GLY A 203 -0.42 -1.39 -17.66
CA GLY A 203 -0.91 -2.66 -17.11
C GLY A 203 0.10 -3.81 -17.13
N LYS A 204 1.36 -3.58 -17.49
CA LYS A 204 2.42 -4.59 -17.54
C LYS A 204 3.56 -4.29 -16.58
N VAL A 205 4.14 -5.32 -15.99
CA VAL A 205 5.41 -5.21 -15.28
C VAL A 205 6.54 -5.09 -16.30
N VAL A 206 7.26 -3.97 -16.29
CA VAL A 206 8.38 -3.71 -17.21
C VAL A 206 9.74 -3.82 -16.54
N VAL A 207 9.81 -3.62 -15.21
CA VAL A 207 10.99 -3.82 -14.38
C VAL A 207 10.54 -4.43 -13.06
N SER A 208 11.31 -5.38 -12.53
CA SER A 208 11.08 -5.96 -11.21
C SER A 208 12.40 -6.52 -10.65
N GLY A 209 12.72 -6.20 -9.41
CA GLY A 209 13.92 -6.72 -8.75
C GLY A 209 14.38 -5.90 -7.55
N SER A 210 15.52 -6.29 -6.99
CA SER A 210 16.17 -5.57 -5.89
C SER A 210 16.53 -4.14 -6.29
N ALA A 211 16.14 -3.18 -5.46
CA ALA A 211 16.45 -1.76 -5.68
C ALA A 211 17.97 -1.50 -5.69
N GLU A 212 18.73 -2.21 -4.85
CA GLU A 212 20.18 -2.11 -4.80
C GLU A 212 20.83 -2.65 -6.07
N ALA A 213 20.44 -3.87 -6.50
CA ALA A 213 20.98 -4.47 -7.72
C ALA A 213 20.68 -3.60 -8.96
N ILE A 214 19.48 -3.02 -9.04
CA ILE A 214 19.10 -2.14 -10.15
C ILE A 214 19.93 -0.83 -10.12
N ARG A 215 20.17 -0.23 -8.93
CA ARG A 215 21.04 0.96 -8.82
C ARG A 215 22.46 0.66 -9.29
N GLU A 216 23.01 -0.50 -8.92
CA GLU A 216 24.37 -0.92 -9.34
C GLU A 216 24.43 -1.18 -10.85
N GLU A 217 23.47 -1.90 -11.42
CA GLU A 217 23.41 -2.24 -12.84
C GLU A 217 23.23 -1.00 -13.74
N GLN A 218 22.32 -0.09 -13.33
CA GLN A 218 22.00 1.10 -14.11
C GLN A 218 22.94 2.29 -13.82
N GLY A 219 23.71 2.24 -12.73
CA GLY A 219 24.61 3.33 -12.32
C GLY A 219 23.90 4.63 -11.95
N CYS A 220 22.62 4.57 -11.58
CA CYS A 220 21.80 5.75 -11.25
C CYS A 220 20.76 5.45 -10.15
N SER A 221 20.07 6.51 -9.66
CA SER A 221 18.98 6.35 -8.69
C SER A 221 17.76 5.68 -9.33
N ILE A 222 16.88 5.11 -8.50
CA ILE A 222 15.62 4.53 -8.95
C ILE A 222 14.74 5.57 -9.65
N ASP A 223 14.69 6.82 -9.13
CA ASP A 223 13.96 7.93 -9.77
C ASP A 223 14.53 8.26 -11.15
N ALA A 224 15.87 8.32 -11.32
CA ALA A 224 16.49 8.59 -12.61
C ALA A 224 16.19 7.47 -13.63
N TYR A 225 16.32 6.22 -13.22
CA TYR A 225 15.98 5.06 -14.05
C TYR A 225 14.48 5.03 -14.42
N PHE A 226 13.62 5.32 -13.47
CA PHE A 226 12.19 5.44 -13.74
C PHE A 226 11.89 6.49 -14.81
N ARG A 227 12.49 7.68 -14.72
CA ARG A 227 12.32 8.74 -15.74
C ARG A 227 12.82 8.30 -17.11
N GLU A 228 13.83 7.48 -17.17
CA GLU A 228 14.32 6.91 -18.44
C GLU A 228 13.32 5.93 -19.05
N VAL A 229 12.84 4.94 -18.26
CA VAL A 229 11.89 3.91 -18.70
C VAL A 229 10.54 4.49 -19.13
N PHE A 230 10.12 5.60 -18.49
CA PHE A 230 8.83 6.25 -18.73
C PHE A 230 8.92 7.53 -19.59
N ARG A 231 10.10 7.85 -20.15
CA ARG A 231 10.19 8.94 -21.16
C ARG A 231 9.25 8.65 -22.32
N CYS A 232 8.40 9.66 -22.63
CA CYS A 232 7.57 9.71 -23.85
C CYS A 232 8.35 10.30 -24.99
#